data_3e24e903bbb7bd3b01c12e75a41c2c42
#
_entry.id   3e24e903bbb7bd3b01c12e75a41c2c42
#
_cell.length_a   1.000
_cell.length_b   1.000
_cell.length_c   1.000
_cell.angle_alpha   90.00
_cell.angle_beta   90.00
_cell.angle_gamma   90.00
#
_symmetry.space_group_name_H-M   'P 1'
#
loop_
_entity.id
_entity.type
_entity.pdbx_description
1 polymer ?
#
loop_
_entity_poly.entity_id
_entity_poly.type
_entity_poly.pdbx_seq_one_letter_code
_entity_poly.pdbx_strand_id
1 'polypeptide(L)'
;MQDLRDKSVQCAQVPIEWHFIGKLQENKINAMLSCAPALVHSIDSLKLAEAIQKRLGEQTLRALLQVNASREESKNGVSVESAKEVYEQILKSCPNIALEGIMTIGANTEDRKLVEQSFKDTRDVFESVRAMGAKTLSMGMSGDFEIAIAYGANLVRIGTSLFE
;
A
#
# COMPACT_ATOMS: atom_id res chain seq x y z
N MET A 1 -3.34 14.02 2.55
CA MET A 1 -3.01 14.30 3.97
C MET A 1 -4.08 15.15 4.65
N GLN A 2 -4.45 16.29 4.08
CA GLN A 2 -5.49 17.14 4.67
C GLN A 2 -6.78 16.36 4.91
N ASP A 3 -7.26 15.63 3.88
CA ASP A 3 -8.48 14.83 3.98
C ASP A 3 -8.46 13.79 5.12
N LEU A 4 -7.32 13.11 5.35
CA LEU A 4 -7.21 12.14 6.44
C LEU A 4 -7.38 12.84 7.79
N ARG A 5 -6.69 13.95 7.98
CA ARG A 5 -6.75 14.75 9.21
C ARG A 5 -8.15 15.28 9.47
N ASP A 6 -8.76 15.90 8.46
CA ASP A 6 -10.09 16.52 8.61
C ASP A 6 -11.16 15.47 8.89
N LYS A 7 -11.12 14.35 8.15
CA LYS A 7 -12.04 13.23 8.35
C LYS A 7 -11.84 12.52 9.69
N SER A 8 -10.60 12.34 10.15
CA SER A 8 -10.34 11.71 11.46
C SER A 8 -10.92 12.54 12.62
N VAL A 9 -10.89 13.88 12.51
CA VAL A 9 -11.52 14.78 13.50
C VAL A 9 -13.04 14.72 13.39
N GLN A 10 -13.60 14.78 12.18
CA GLN A 10 -15.04 14.75 11.96
C GLN A 10 -15.69 13.43 12.39
N CYS A 11 -14.98 12.32 12.22
CA CYS A 11 -15.47 10.98 12.53
C CYS A 11 -14.95 10.43 13.87
N ALA A 12 -14.46 11.28 14.78
CA ALA A 12 -13.86 10.85 16.06
C ALA A 12 -14.80 10.03 16.94
N GLN A 13 -16.12 10.12 16.75
CA GLN A 13 -17.15 9.37 17.48
C GLN A 13 -17.43 7.97 16.88
N VAL A 14 -16.85 7.65 15.71
CA VAL A 14 -17.07 6.39 14.99
C VAL A 14 -15.83 5.53 15.11
N PRO A 15 -15.92 4.24 15.46
CA PRO A 15 -14.76 3.34 15.49
C PRO A 15 -14.29 3.04 14.06
N ILE A 16 -13.37 3.84 13.55
CA ILE A 16 -12.81 3.71 12.20
C ILE A 16 -11.32 3.37 12.29
N GLU A 17 -10.89 2.35 11.58
CA GLU A 17 -9.49 2.11 11.30
C GLU A 17 -9.05 2.90 10.06
N TRP A 18 -8.25 3.94 10.27
CA TRP A 18 -7.79 4.79 9.17
C TRP A 18 -6.64 4.14 8.40
N HIS A 19 -6.82 3.97 7.09
CA HIS A 19 -5.75 3.53 6.19
C HIS A 19 -5.28 4.70 5.32
N PHE A 20 -3.97 4.83 5.18
CA PHE A 20 -3.37 5.82 4.29
C PHE A 20 -2.98 5.14 2.97
N ILE A 21 -3.57 5.60 1.86
CA ILE A 21 -3.35 5.02 0.51
C ILE A 21 -2.76 6.03 -0.50
N GLY A 22 -2.71 7.31 -0.15
CA GLY A 22 -2.18 8.36 -1.04
C GLY A 22 -0.66 8.35 -1.14
N LYS A 23 -0.12 9.00 -2.17
CA LYS A 23 1.32 9.22 -2.29
C LYS A 23 1.85 10.00 -1.07
N LEU A 24 2.83 9.43 -0.38
CA LEU A 24 3.47 10.06 0.77
C LEU A 24 4.75 10.78 0.34
N GLN A 25 4.77 12.09 0.53
CA GLN A 25 5.97 12.90 0.37
C GLN A 25 6.75 12.94 1.68
N GLU A 26 8.09 12.96 1.63
CA GLU A 26 8.95 12.94 2.83
C GLU A 26 8.63 14.09 3.83
N ASN A 27 8.30 15.28 3.33
CA ASN A 27 7.93 16.45 4.16
C ASN A 27 6.55 16.30 4.84
N LYS A 28 5.76 15.26 4.49
CA LYS A 28 4.44 14.99 5.07
C LYS A 28 4.43 13.81 6.03
N ILE A 29 5.57 13.16 6.25
CA ILE A 29 5.66 11.98 7.12
C ILE A 29 5.18 12.30 8.54
N ASN A 30 5.65 13.39 9.17
CA ASN A 30 5.23 13.73 10.53
C ASN A 30 3.72 14.00 10.61
N ALA A 31 3.15 14.65 9.60
CA ALA A 31 1.71 14.88 9.53
C ALA A 31 0.93 13.56 9.33
N MET A 32 1.46 12.60 8.59
CA MET A 32 0.87 11.27 8.45
C MET A 32 0.93 10.51 9.78
N LEU A 33 2.08 10.49 10.45
CA LEU A 33 2.26 9.82 11.74
C LEU A 33 1.35 10.40 12.83
N SER A 34 1.14 11.73 12.85
CA SER A 34 0.22 12.37 13.80
C SER A 34 -1.24 11.98 13.64
N CYS A 35 -1.64 11.44 12.48
CA CYS A 35 -2.99 10.89 12.26
C CYS A 35 -3.11 9.43 12.73
N ALA A 36 -2.03 8.81 13.21
CA ALA A 36 -1.98 7.43 13.71
C ALA A 36 -2.74 6.42 12.80
N PRO A 37 -2.39 6.32 11.49
CA PRO A 37 -3.09 5.38 10.61
C PRO A 37 -2.85 3.94 11.05
N ALA A 38 -3.89 3.12 11.00
CA ALA A 38 -3.81 1.69 11.30
C ALA A 38 -2.97 0.92 10.26
N LEU A 39 -2.93 1.41 9.01
CA LEU A 39 -2.13 0.81 7.95
C LEU A 39 -1.76 1.87 6.89
N VAL A 40 -0.50 1.88 6.49
CA VAL A 40 0.01 2.69 5.36
C VAL A 40 0.26 1.78 4.17
N HIS A 41 -0.45 2.00 3.05
CA HIS A 41 -0.36 1.15 1.87
C HIS A 41 0.72 1.58 0.86
N SER A 42 1.26 2.78 1.00
CA SER A 42 2.00 3.49 -0.05
C SER A 42 3.48 3.68 0.24
N ILE A 43 4.15 2.69 0.84
CA ILE A 43 5.62 2.68 0.85
C ILE A 43 6.10 2.28 -0.55
N ASP A 44 6.60 3.24 -1.30
CA ASP A 44 6.95 3.09 -2.72
C ASP A 44 8.47 2.96 -2.97
N SER A 45 9.28 2.99 -1.93
CA SER A 45 10.74 2.89 -2.03
C SER A 45 11.41 2.61 -0.68
N LEU A 46 12.60 2.04 -0.71
CA LEU A 46 13.45 1.90 0.47
C LEU A 46 13.75 3.28 1.10
N LYS A 47 14.04 4.28 0.27
CA LYS A 47 14.30 5.65 0.72
C LYS A 47 13.15 6.22 1.57
N LEU A 48 11.92 6.03 1.13
CA LEU A 48 10.73 6.47 1.88
C LEU A 48 10.59 5.70 3.19
N ALA A 49 10.80 4.38 3.18
CA ALA A 49 10.76 3.55 4.40
C ALA A 49 11.81 4.02 5.43
N GLU A 50 13.04 4.26 5.01
CA GLU A 50 14.11 4.78 5.88
C GLU A 50 13.79 6.18 6.43
N ALA A 51 13.19 7.04 5.60
CA ALA A 51 12.77 8.36 6.03
C ALA A 51 11.64 8.32 7.07
N ILE A 52 10.74 7.34 6.97
CA ILE A 52 9.70 7.05 7.97
C ILE A 52 10.37 6.48 9.25
N GLN A 53 11.21 5.46 9.12
CA GLN A 53 11.91 4.83 10.23
C GLN A 53 12.62 5.85 11.14
N LYS A 54 13.31 6.81 10.55
CA LYS A 54 14.00 7.89 11.28
C LYS A 54 13.06 8.78 12.12
N ARG A 55 11.76 8.80 11.83
CA ARG A 55 10.75 9.65 12.49
C ARG A 55 9.83 8.89 13.43
N LEU A 56 9.85 7.55 13.39
CA LEU A 56 8.98 6.72 14.23
C LEU A 56 9.39 6.73 15.71
N GLY A 57 10.68 6.95 16.02
CA GLY A 57 11.17 6.77 17.38
C GLY A 57 10.92 5.34 17.85
N GLU A 58 10.21 5.17 18.96
CA GLU A 58 9.84 3.86 19.52
C GLU A 58 8.49 3.33 18.98
N GLN A 59 7.79 4.11 18.16
CA GLN A 59 6.51 3.70 17.60
C GLN A 59 6.68 2.66 16.49
N THR A 60 5.69 1.77 16.36
CA THR A 60 5.62 0.82 15.25
C THR A 60 4.57 1.27 14.25
N LEU A 61 4.90 1.19 12.96
CA LEU A 61 3.99 1.49 11.86
C LEU A 61 3.71 0.24 11.04
N ARG A 62 2.45 -0.15 10.92
CA ARG A 62 2.03 -1.20 9.97
C ARG A 62 2.00 -0.63 8.56
N ALA A 63 2.58 -1.36 7.61
CA ALA A 63 2.69 -0.86 6.23
C ALA A 63 2.69 -1.98 5.19
N LEU A 64 2.42 -1.58 3.94
CA LEU A 64 2.54 -2.41 2.74
C LEU A 64 3.54 -1.78 1.78
N LEU A 65 4.29 -2.61 1.06
CA LEU A 65 5.11 -2.16 -0.06
C LEU A 65 4.23 -1.96 -1.29
N GLN A 66 4.29 -0.77 -1.87
CA GLN A 66 3.60 -0.47 -3.11
C GLN A 66 4.44 -0.91 -4.31
N VAL A 67 3.84 -1.75 -5.16
CA VAL A 67 4.44 -2.27 -6.39
C VAL A 67 3.77 -1.62 -7.61
N ASN A 68 4.55 -1.15 -8.56
CA ASN A 68 4.08 -0.68 -9.86
C ASN A 68 3.95 -1.85 -10.84
N ALA A 69 2.90 -2.64 -10.68
CA ALA A 69 2.63 -3.77 -11.57
C ALA A 69 2.01 -3.39 -12.91
N SER A 70 1.53 -2.15 -13.05
CA SER A 70 1.04 -1.63 -14.34
C SER A 70 2.17 -1.27 -15.31
N ARG A 71 3.42 -1.15 -14.80
CA ARG A 71 4.62 -0.74 -15.57
C ARG A 71 4.49 0.65 -16.22
N GLU A 72 3.54 1.46 -15.78
CA GLU A 72 3.37 2.85 -16.22
C GLU A 72 4.35 3.76 -15.48
N GLU A 73 5.19 4.52 -16.20
CA GLU A 73 6.20 5.43 -15.60
C GLU A 73 5.58 6.49 -14.68
N SER A 74 4.33 6.87 -14.94
CA SER A 74 3.59 7.86 -14.14
C SER A 74 3.13 7.33 -12.77
N LYS A 75 3.14 6.01 -12.55
CA LYS A 75 2.68 5.39 -11.30
C LYS A 75 3.81 5.16 -10.32
N ASN A 76 3.50 5.38 -9.05
CA ASN A 76 4.44 5.16 -7.96
C ASN A 76 4.49 3.66 -7.60
N GLY A 77 5.57 3.26 -6.97
CA GLY A 77 5.81 1.90 -6.51
C GLY A 77 7.15 1.38 -7.00
N VAL A 78 7.67 0.38 -6.32
CA VAL A 78 8.84 -0.37 -6.79
C VAL A 78 8.46 -1.22 -7.99
N SER A 79 9.43 -1.53 -8.86
CA SER A 79 9.16 -2.45 -9.97
C SER A 79 8.86 -3.87 -9.47
N VAL A 80 8.14 -4.64 -10.27
CA VAL A 80 7.85 -6.07 -9.98
C VAL A 80 9.14 -6.84 -9.73
N GLU A 81 10.16 -6.56 -10.55
CA GLU A 81 11.44 -7.24 -10.54
C GLU A 81 12.26 -6.96 -9.28
N SER A 82 12.19 -5.73 -8.74
CA SER A 82 12.93 -5.30 -7.54
C SER A 82 12.15 -5.47 -6.24
N ALA A 83 10.86 -5.78 -6.31
CA ALA A 83 9.96 -5.73 -5.15
C ALA A 83 10.40 -6.65 -4.00
N LYS A 84 10.83 -7.88 -4.30
CA LYS A 84 11.31 -8.82 -3.29
C LYS A 84 12.56 -8.30 -2.58
N GLU A 85 13.54 -7.82 -3.33
CA GLU A 85 14.78 -7.28 -2.78
C GLU A 85 14.51 -6.07 -1.90
N VAL A 86 13.69 -5.13 -2.37
CA VAL A 86 13.32 -3.94 -1.58
C VAL A 86 12.55 -4.33 -0.31
N TYR A 87 11.68 -5.33 -0.38
CA TYR A 87 10.96 -5.86 0.78
C TYR A 87 11.95 -6.37 1.85
N GLU A 88 12.92 -7.20 1.45
CA GLU A 88 13.98 -7.71 2.32
C GLU A 88 14.83 -6.59 2.94
N GLN A 89 15.20 -5.59 2.12
CA GLN A 89 15.97 -4.44 2.59
C GLN A 89 15.20 -3.64 3.64
N ILE A 90 13.89 -3.40 3.45
CA ILE A 90 13.06 -2.68 4.43
C ILE A 90 12.97 -3.47 5.74
N LEU A 91 12.72 -4.78 5.69
CA LEU A 91 12.69 -5.61 6.90
C LEU A 91 14.00 -5.54 7.69
N LYS A 92 15.13 -5.46 7.00
CA LYS A 92 16.46 -5.40 7.62
C LYS A 92 16.79 -4.02 8.18
N SER A 93 16.45 -2.94 7.47
CA SER A 93 16.90 -1.57 7.82
C SER A 93 15.85 -0.75 8.59
N CYS A 94 14.58 -1.19 8.60
CA CYS A 94 13.47 -0.45 9.18
C CYS A 94 12.70 -1.30 10.22
N PRO A 95 13.32 -1.63 11.38
CA PRO A 95 12.73 -2.56 12.35
C PRO A 95 11.41 -2.08 12.98
N ASN A 96 11.14 -0.77 12.96
CA ASN A 96 9.90 -0.21 13.49
C ASN A 96 8.78 -0.13 12.43
N ILE A 97 9.06 -0.58 11.19
CA ILE A 97 8.04 -0.75 10.17
C ILE A 97 7.63 -2.22 10.14
N ALA A 98 6.42 -2.52 10.62
CA ALA A 98 5.81 -3.84 10.48
C ALA A 98 5.31 -3.97 9.03
N LEU A 99 6.18 -4.43 8.12
CA LEU A 99 5.84 -4.61 6.72
C LEU A 99 5.02 -5.89 6.56
N GLU A 100 3.71 -5.74 6.27
CA GLU A 100 2.73 -6.83 6.35
C GLU A 100 2.27 -7.36 5.00
N GLY A 101 2.82 -6.87 3.90
CA GLY A 101 2.42 -7.33 2.59
C GLY A 101 2.65 -6.35 1.45
N ILE A 102 1.87 -6.55 0.40
CA ILE A 102 2.02 -5.84 -0.89
C ILE A 102 0.74 -5.08 -1.21
N MET A 103 0.90 -3.92 -1.83
CA MET A 103 -0.19 -3.16 -2.44
C MET A 103 0.13 -2.84 -3.89
N THR A 104 -0.87 -2.86 -4.76
CA THR A 104 -0.79 -2.27 -6.09
C THR A 104 -2.05 -1.51 -6.46
N ILE A 105 -1.88 -0.55 -7.37
CA ILE A 105 -2.97 0.04 -8.14
C ILE A 105 -2.91 -0.61 -9.52
N GLY A 106 -3.98 -1.30 -9.92
CA GLY A 106 -4.06 -2.01 -11.19
C GLY A 106 -3.82 -1.11 -12.41
N ALA A 107 -3.64 -1.68 -13.58
CA ALA A 107 -3.51 -0.92 -14.82
C ALA A 107 -4.79 -0.10 -15.06
N ASN A 108 -4.61 1.19 -15.39
CA ASN A 108 -5.74 2.08 -15.70
C ASN A 108 -6.09 1.97 -17.18
N THR A 109 -6.78 0.90 -17.56
CA THR A 109 -7.12 0.57 -18.95
C THR A 109 -8.41 -0.23 -19.01
N GLU A 110 -9.10 -0.17 -20.16
CA GLU A 110 -10.23 -1.06 -20.47
C GLU A 110 -9.78 -2.45 -20.93
N ASP A 111 -8.51 -2.63 -21.25
CA ASP A 111 -7.96 -3.94 -21.59
C ASP A 111 -7.86 -4.84 -20.36
N ARG A 112 -8.87 -5.70 -20.22
CA ARG A 112 -8.96 -6.67 -19.13
C ARG A 112 -7.70 -7.53 -18.96
N LYS A 113 -7.03 -7.90 -20.05
CA LYS A 113 -5.82 -8.73 -19.99
C LYS A 113 -4.66 -8.02 -19.30
N LEU A 114 -4.51 -6.70 -19.52
CA LEU A 114 -3.50 -5.90 -18.86
C LEU A 114 -3.82 -5.74 -17.36
N VAL A 115 -5.09 -5.58 -17.01
CA VAL A 115 -5.52 -5.54 -15.60
C VAL A 115 -5.22 -6.88 -14.92
N GLU A 116 -5.63 -8.01 -15.52
CA GLU A 116 -5.38 -9.35 -15.02
C GLU A 116 -3.87 -9.62 -14.86
N GLN A 117 -3.06 -9.20 -15.84
CA GLN A 117 -1.60 -9.38 -15.78
C GLN A 117 -0.99 -8.59 -14.62
N SER A 118 -1.44 -7.35 -14.38
CA SER A 118 -0.93 -6.55 -13.27
C SER A 118 -1.25 -7.17 -11.90
N PHE A 119 -2.44 -7.77 -11.74
CA PHE A 119 -2.80 -8.46 -10.51
C PHE A 119 -2.08 -9.80 -10.34
N LYS A 120 -1.85 -10.53 -11.44
CA LYS A 120 -1.05 -11.74 -11.43
C LYS A 120 0.39 -11.45 -11.01
N ASP A 121 1.03 -10.47 -11.63
CA ASP A 121 2.41 -10.05 -11.29
C ASP A 121 2.50 -9.64 -9.81
N THR A 122 1.50 -8.91 -9.31
CA THR A 122 1.45 -8.50 -7.89
C THR A 122 1.28 -9.70 -6.96
N ARG A 123 0.45 -10.66 -7.31
CA ARG A 123 0.30 -11.91 -6.56
C ARG A 123 1.60 -12.71 -6.51
N ASP A 124 2.28 -12.82 -7.65
CA ASP A 124 3.55 -13.55 -7.73
C ASP A 124 4.62 -12.91 -6.82
N VAL A 125 4.68 -11.56 -6.78
CA VAL A 125 5.50 -10.83 -5.80
C VAL A 125 5.08 -11.15 -4.37
N PHE A 126 3.77 -11.08 -4.05
CA PHE A 126 3.26 -11.36 -2.71
C PHE A 126 3.64 -12.78 -2.24
N GLU A 127 3.46 -13.80 -3.08
CA GLU A 127 3.84 -15.16 -2.75
C GLU A 127 5.35 -15.29 -2.51
N SER A 128 6.19 -14.54 -3.25
CA SER A 128 7.65 -14.56 -3.09
C SER A 128 8.13 -14.01 -1.73
N VAL A 129 7.33 -13.15 -1.07
CA VAL A 129 7.63 -12.54 0.23
C VAL A 129 6.79 -13.10 1.38
N ARG A 130 5.88 -14.04 1.10
CA ARG A 130 4.96 -14.61 2.09
C ARG A 130 5.67 -15.27 3.27
N ALA A 131 6.75 -15.99 3.01
CA ALA A 131 7.57 -16.60 4.05
C ALA A 131 8.28 -15.58 4.97
N MET A 132 8.34 -14.30 4.55
CA MET A 132 8.90 -13.19 5.33
C MET A 132 7.84 -12.48 6.19
N GLY A 133 6.63 -13.01 6.29
CA GLY A 133 5.55 -12.47 7.11
C GLY A 133 4.50 -11.64 6.35
N ALA A 134 4.56 -11.59 5.01
CA ALA A 134 3.52 -10.96 4.22
C ALA A 134 2.19 -11.71 4.35
N LYS A 135 1.13 -11.03 4.78
CA LYS A 135 -0.22 -11.57 4.99
C LYS A 135 -1.30 -10.77 4.27
N THR A 136 -1.00 -9.54 3.84
CA THR A 136 -1.96 -8.63 3.21
C THR A 136 -1.60 -8.40 1.75
N LEU A 137 -2.55 -8.71 0.86
CA LEU A 137 -2.49 -8.41 -0.56
C LEU A 137 -3.59 -7.40 -0.88
N SER A 138 -3.21 -6.12 -0.91
CA SER A 138 -4.12 -5.00 -1.15
C SER A 138 -4.12 -4.62 -2.62
N MET A 139 -5.14 -5.02 -3.36
CA MET A 139 -5.35 -4.66 -4.75
C MET A 139 -6.83 -4.73 -5.09
N GLY A 140 -7.25 -4.01 -6.15
CA GLY A 140 -8.64 -3.87 -6.56
C GLY A 140 -9.32 -2.64 -5.98
N MET A 141 -9.99 -1.92 -6.86
CA MET A 141 -10.81 -0.74 -6.60
C MET A 141 -12.20 -0.92 -7.22
N SER A 142 -13.07 0.10 -7.18
CA SER A 142 -14.45 0.03 -7.63
C SER A 142 -14.66 -0.60 -9.02
N GLY A 143 -13.72 -0.42 -9.94
CA GLY A 143 -13.84 -0.91 -11.33
C GLY A 143 -13.24 -2.30 -11.58
N ASP A 144 -12.43 -2.85 -10.66
CA ASP A 144 -11.63 -4.05 -10.93
C ASP A 144 -11.49 -5.01 -9.72
N PHE A 145 -12.21 -4.74 -8.61
CA PHE A 145 -12.07 -5.52 -7.38
C PHE A 145 -12.45 -7.01 -7.55
N GLU A 146 -13.40 -7.32 -8.41
CA GLU A 146 -13.80 -8.73 -8.67
C GLU A 146 -12.65 -9.52 -9.29
N ILE A 147 -11.95 -8.89 -10.26
CA ILE A 147 -10.74 -9.47 -10.87
C ILE A 147 -9.66 -9.63 -9.81
N ALA A 148 -9.42 -8.59 -9.00
CA ALA A 148 -8.41 -8.63 -7.94
C ALA A 148 -8.67 -9.78 -6.94
N ILE A 149 -9.92 -9.99 -6.53
CA ILE A 149 -10.33 -11.10 -5.65
C ILE A 149 -10.03 -12.46 -6.32
N ALA A 150 -10.33 -12.60 -7.60
CA ALA A 150 -10.01 -13.83 -8.34
C ALA A 150 -8.50 -14.11 -8.38
N TYR A 151 -7.67 -13.07 -8.33
CA TYR A 151 -6.20 -13.17 -8.22
C TYR A 151 -5.68 -13.21 -6.77
N GLY A 152 -6.57 -13.33 -5.78
CA GLY A 152 -6.22 -13.59 -4.39
C GLY A 152 -6.08 -12.35 -3.50
N ALA A 153 -6.60 -11.19 -3.92
CA ALA A 153 -6.70 -10.03 -3.04
C ALA A 153 -7.47 -10.39 -1.76
N ASN A 154 -6.92 -10.03 -0.61
CA ASN A 154 -7.61 -10.15 0.68
C ASN A 154 -7.93 -8.79 1.30
N LEU A 155 -7.58 -7.69 0.61
CA LEU A 155 -7.99 -6.34 0.93
C LEU A 155 -8.27 -5.57 -0.37
N VAL A 156 -9.50 -5.09 -0.54
CA VAL A 156 -9.93 -4.23 -1.67
C VAL A 156 -10.21 -2.81 -1.18
N ARG A 157 -10.16 -1.83 -2.06
CA ARG A 157 -10.35 -0.41 -1.71
C ARG A 157 -11.50 0.17 -2.52
N ILE A 158 -12.69 0.07 -1.97
CA ILE A 158 -13.92 0.51 -2.64
C ILE A 158 -14.21 1.96 -2.25
N GLY A 159 -14.42 2.81 -3.24
CA GLY A 159 -14.79 4.22 -3.08
C GLY A 159 -16.06 4.53 -3.86
N THR A 160 -15.90 4.93 -5.11
CA THR A 160 -16.98 5.45 -5.99
C THR A 160 -18.26 4.58 -5.96
N SER A 161 -18.13 3.28 -6.07
CA SER A 161 -19.31 2.37 -6.09
C SER A 161 -20.04 2.22 -4.74
N LEU A 162 -19.59 2.88 -3.67
CA LEU A 162 -20.34 2.97 -2.41
C LEU A 162 -21.20 4.24 -2.32
N PHE A 163 -20.96 5.22 -3.20
CA PHE A 163 -21.57 6.54 -3.13
C PHE A 163 -22.36 6.91 -4.41
N GLU A 164 -22.35 6.05 -5.40
CA GLU A 164 -23.16 6.07 -6.62
C GLU A 164 -24.23 4.98 -6.59
#